data_7386d40aea2e606784ae4b83221a77a4
#
_entry.id   7386d40aea2e606784ae4b83221a77a4
#
_cell.length_a   1.000
_cell.length_b   1.000
_cell.length_c   1.000
_cell.angle_alpha   90.00
_cell.angle_beta   90.00
_cell.angle_gamma   90.00
#
_symmetry.space_group_name_H-M   'P 1'
#
loop_
_entity.id
_entity.type
_entity.pdbx_description
1 polymer ?
#
loop_
_entity_poly.entity_id
_entity_poly.type
_entity_poly.pdbx_seq_one_letter_code
_entity_poly.pdbx_strand_id
1 'polypeptide(L)'
;MWNAMACAVMVLMALMIWPDSARSGRLTGVSSDVAGEGGAAVSLPLLIGLLSVSLRSGMSVTRSLEGVGEAVGGALGGGLCAVADALHRGSSWKDAWNAADFGDYAETSAILRGVLEPSWTRGVSPIGL
;
A
#
# COMPACT_ATOMS: atom_id res chain seq x y z
N MET A 1 -24.97 36.63 5.53
CA MET A 1 -23.73 36.45 4.78
C MET A 1 -22.59 35.87 5.61
N TRP A 2 -22.47 36.22 6.87
CA TRP A 2 -21.38 35.66 7.73
C TRP A 2 -21.54 34.18 8.04
N ASN A 3 -22.74 33.67 8.17
CA ASN A 3 -23.01 32.27 8.48
C ASN A 3 -22.71 31.30 7.31
N ALA A 4 -22.83 31.78 6.07
CA ALA A 4 -22.53 30.99 4.89
C ALA A 4 -21.01 30.80 4.68
N MET A 5 -20.21 31.81 5.02
CA MET A 5 -18.74 31.69 4.98
C MET A 5 -18.21 30.77 6.08
N ALA A 6 -18.79 30.81 7.27
CA ALA A 6 -18.41 29.93 8.37
C ALA A 6 -18.69 28.45 8.06
N CYS A 7 -19.84 28.17 7.43
CA CYS A 7 -20.16 26.80 6.97
C CYS A 7 -19.22 26.30 5.87
N ALA A 8 -18.86 27.17 4.94
CA ALA A 8 -17.91 26.79 3.86
C ALA A 8 -16.51 26.47 4.38
N VAL A 9 -16.04 27.22 5.37
CA VAL A 9 -14.74 26.98 6.02
C VAL A 9 -14.77 25.69 6.84
N MET A 10 -15.87 25.42 7.54
CA MET A 10 -16.04 24.16 8.29
C MET A 10 -16.07 22.93 7.38
N VAL A 11 -16.73 23.01 6.24
CA VAL A 11 -16.78 21.93 5.25
C VAL A 11 -15.41 21.70 4.59
N LEU A 12 -14.68 22.78 4.29
CA LEU A 12 -13.31 22.69 3.76
C LEU A 12 -12.33 22.11 4.77
N MET A 13 -12.46 22.50 6.05
CA MET A 13 -11.66 21.91 7.13
C MET A 13 -11.98 20.43 7.32
N ALA A 14 -13.25 20.05 7.27
CA ALA A 14 -13.67 18.64 7.36
C ALA A 14 -13.15 17.80 6.18
N LEU A 15 -13.10 18.37 4.97
CA LEU A 15 -12.52 17.72 3.78
C LEU A 15 -11.00 17.59 3.83
N MET A 16 -10.30 18.53 4.49
CA MET A 16 -8.85 18.46 4.68
C MET A 16 -8.44 17.48 5.77
N ILE A 17 -9.28 17.24 6.77
CA ILE A 17 -9.00 16.33 7.90
C ILE A 17 -9.46 14.90 7.58
N TRP A 18 -10.35 14.71 6.61
CA TRP A 18 -10.97 13.41 6.29
C TRP A 18 -10.20 12.44 5.38
N PRO A 19 -9.14 12.80 4.63
CA PRO A 19 -8.61 11.85 3.66
C PRO A 19 -7.91 10.64 4.24
N ASP A 20 -7.40 10.70 5.46
CA ASP A 20 -6.56 9.61 5.97
C ASP A 20 -7.29 8.61 6.88
N SER A 21 -8.31 9.03 7.61
CA SER A 21 -8.97 8.14 8.57
C SER A 21 -10.01 7.21 7.94
N ALA A 22 -10.63 7.59 6.84
CA ALA A 22 -11.67 6.77 6.20
C ALA A 22 -11.10 5.65 5.32
N ARG A 23 -9.84 5.76 4.90
CA ARG A 23 -9.17 4.72 4.12
C ARG A 23 -8.51 3.66 4.98
N SER A 24 -8.03 4.00 6.17
CA SER A 24 -7.50 3.04 7.14
C SER A 24 -8.58 2.14 7.74
N GLY A 25 -9.82 2.61 7.82
CA GLY A 25 -10.90 1.88 8.51
C GLY A 25 -11.41 0.63 7.79
N ARG A 26 -11.13 0.46 6.49
CA ARG A 26 -11.59 -0.73 5.75
C ARG A 26 -10.62 -1.91 5.79
N LEU A 27 -9.34 -1.65 6.02
CA LEU A 27 -8.33 -2.70 6.15
C LEU A 27 -8.15 -3.14 7.62
N THR A 28 -8.53 -2.31 8.58
CA THR A 28 -8.46 -2.62 10.02
C THR A 28 -9.42 -3.74 10.44
N GLY A 29 -10.51 -3.94 9.74
CA GLY A 29 -11.44 -5.04 10.03
C GLY A 29 -10.87 -6.43 9.73
N VAL A 30 -9.95 -6.53 8.79
CA VAL A 30 -9.27 -7.80 8.43
C VAL A 30 -7.97 -7.96 9.22
N SER A 31 -7.37 -6.85 9.66
CA SER A 31 -6.12 -6.87 10.44
C SER A 31 -6.32 -7.26 11.91
N SER A 32 -7.53 -7.11 12.44
CA SER A 32 -7.79 -7.40 13.86
C SER A 32 -7.76 -8.89 14.18
N ASP A 33 -8.07 -9.75 13.23
CA ASP A 33 -8.00 -11.21 13.43
C ASP A 33 -6.58 -11.77 13.19
N VAL A 34 -5.70 -11.00 12.57
CA VAL A 34 -4.31 -11.40 12.26
C VAL A 34 -3.32 -10.85 13.30
N ALA A 35 -3.68 -9.80 14.02
CA ALA A 35 -2.88 -9.20 15.08
C ALA A 35 -3.03 -9.93 16.45
N GLY A 36 -3.80 -10.97 16.51
CA GLY A 36 -3.91 -11.82 17.67
C GLY A 36 -2.71 -12.75 17.81
N GLU A 37 -1.89 -12.47 18.82
CA GLU A 37 -0.76 -13.27 19.32
C GLU A 37 0.57 -13.11 18.59
N GLY A 38 1.39 -12.26 19.19
CA GLY A 38 2.82 -12.35 19.30
C GLY A 38 3.61 -12.72 18.05
N GLY A 39 4.10 -11.71 17.28
CA GLY A 39 5.24 -11.92 16.37
C GLY A 39 5.04 -12.96 15.28
N ALA A 40 3.80 -13.23 14.87
CA ALA A 40 3.51 -14.19 13.82
C ALA A 40 4.11 -13.69 12.50
N ALA A 41 5.08 -14.44 12.00
CA ALA A 41 5.59 -14.24 10.65
C ALA A 41 4.40 -14.17 9.68
N VAL A 42 4.23 -13.02 9.05
CA VAL A 42 3.15 -12.81 8.08
C VAL A 42 3.34 -13.84 6.97
N SER A 43 2.34 -14.69 6.78
CA SER A 43 2.44 -15.75 5.79
C SER A 43 2.40 -15.17 4.37
N LEU A 44 3.26 -15.68 3.50
CA LEU A 44 3.30 -15.27 2.09
C LEU A 44 1.94 -15.38 1.38
N PRO A 45 1.13 -16.44 1.58
CA PRO A 45 -0.20 -16.53 1.00
C PRO A 45 -1.14 -15.39 1.44
N LEU A 46 -1.05 -14.96 2.68
CA LEU A 46 -1.84 -13.83 3.19
C LEU A 46 -1.43 -12.52 2.50
N LEU A 47 -0.14 -12.28 2.35
CA LEU A 47 0.36 -11.09 1.65
C LEU A 47 -0.12 -11.05 0.19
N ILE A 48 0.00 -12.16 -0.51
CA ILE A 48 -0.47 -12.27 -1.90
C ILE A 48 -1.99 -12.06 -1.96
N GLY A 49 -2.73 -12.60 -1.00
CA GLY A 49 -4.17 -12.42 -0.88
C GLY A 49 -4.56 -10.94 -0.71
N LEU A 50 -3.93 -10.25 0.23
CA LEU A 50 -4.17 -8.83 0.49
C LEU A 50 -3.84 -7.96 -0.73
N LEU A 51 -2.70 -8.18 -1.36
CA LEU A 51 -2.30 -7.47 -2.57
C LEU A 51 -3.27 -7.75 -3.73
N SER A 52 -3.70 -9.01 -3.89
CA SER A 52 -4.66 -9.39 -4.93
C SER A 52 -6.01 -8.70 -4.75
N VAL A 53 -6.53 -8.63 -3.54
CA VAL A 53 -7.78 -7.92 -3.23
C VAL A 53 -7.63 -6.43 -3.51
N SER A 54 -6.54 -5.82 -3.10
CA SER A 54 -6.26 -4.40 -3.34
C SER A 54 -6.21 -4.08 -4.84
N LEU A 55 -5.52 -4.90 -5.62
CA LEU A 55 -5.43 -4.73 -7.07
C LEU A 55 -6.78 -4.94 -7.77
N ARG A 56 -7.57 -5.93 -7.34
CA ARG A 56 -8.92 -6.18 -7.87
C ARG A 56 -9.90 -5.05 -7.56
N SER A 57 -9.69 -4.33 -6.46
CA SER A 57 -10.48 -3.14 -6.14
C SER A 57 -10.14 -1.92 -7.00
N GLY A 58 -9.17 -2.05 -7.90
CA GLY A 58 -8.75 -0.97 -8.80
C GLY A 58 -7.63 -0.08 -8.24
N MET A 59 -7.00 -0.47 -7.14
CA MET A 59 -5.84 0.25 -6.63
C MET A 59 -4.61 0.02 -7.52
N SER A 60 -3.77 1.05 -7.65
CA SER A 60 -2.49 0.90 -8.32
C SER A 60 -1.55 -0.02 -7.52
N VAL A 61 -0.55 -0.58 -8.18
CA VAL A 61 0.45 -1.45 -7.53
C VAL A 61 1.18 -0.71 -6.41
N THR A 62 1.60 0.54 -6.65
CA THR A 62 2.27 1.39 -5.64
C THR A 62 1.40 1.62 -4.41
N ARG A 63 0.14 1.93 -4.62
CA ARG A 63 -0.82 2.16 -3.54
C ARG A 63 -1.11 0.88 -2.75
N SER A 64 -1.19 -0.24 -3.43
CA SER A 64 -1.38 -1.55 -2.81
C SER A 64 -0.18 -1.94 -1.95
N LEU A 65 1.04 -1.71 -2.43
CA LEU A 65 2.28 -1.95 -1.68
C LEU A 65 2.35 -1.08 -0.42
N GLU A 66 2.01 0.20 -0.54
CA GLU A 66 1.97 1.14 0.58
C GLU A 66 0.95 0.68 1.64
N GLY A 67 -0.29 0.43 1.26
CA GLY A 67 -1.35 0.03 2.18
C GLY A 67 -1.09 -1.31 2.87
N VAL A 68 -0.59 -2.31 2.15
CA VAL A 68 -0.22 -3.60 2.72
C VAL A 68 1.03 -3.46 3.60
N GLY A 69 2.00 -2.66 3.20
CA GLY A 69 3.19 -2.37 3.97
C GLY A 69 2.87 -1.72 5.32
N GLU A 70 1.97 -0.75 5.34
CA GLU A 70 1.49 -0.11 6.58
C GLU A 70 0.73 -1.10 7.47
N ALA A 71 -0.09 -1.96 6.90
CA ALA A 71 -0.85 -2.95 7.65
C ALA A 71 0.03 -4.04 8.26
N VAL A 72 1.04 -4.49 7.54
CA VAL A 72 1.95 -5.55 7.98
C VAL A 72 2.98 -5.05 9.00
N GLY A 73 3.53 -3.87 8.78
CA GLY A 73 4.56 -3.29 9.66
C GLY A 73 5.87 -4.07 9.67
N GLY A 74 6.76 -3.72 10.60
CA GLY A 74 8.07 -4.37 10.74
C GLY A 74 8.99 -4.18 9.53
N ALA A 75 9.99 -5.03 9.41
CA ALA A 75 10.97 -4.97 8.32
C ALA A 75 10.34 -5.21 6.94
N LEU A 76 9.42 -6.17 6.85
CA LEU A 76 8.71 -6.47 5.63
C LEU A 76 7.81 -5.30 5.19
N GLY A 77 7.01 -4.76 6.11
CA GLY A 77 6.15 -3.60 5.83
C GLY A 77 6.94 -2.36 5.47
N GLY A 78 8.03 -2.08 6.18
CA GLY A 78 8.95 -0.99 5.87
C GLY A 78 9.58 -1.12 4.48
N GLY A 79 9.98 -2.32 4.10
CA GLY A 79 10.51 -2.61 2.76
C GLY A 79 9.47 -2.37 1.66
N LEU A 80 8.23 -2.80 1.85
CA LEU A 80 7.13 -2.58 0.90
C LEU A 80 6.82 -1.09 0.73
N CYS A 81 6.78 -0.33 1.82
CA CYS A 81 6.61 1.12 1.77
C CYS A 81 7.78 1.82 1.06
N ALA A 82 9.01 1.37 1.29
CA ALA A 82 10.19 1.91 0.61
C ALA A 82 10.16 1.67 -0.90
N VAL A 83 9.70 0.49 -1.33
CA VAL A 83 9.48 0.19 -2.75
C VAL A 83 8.42 1.14 -3.34
N ALA A 84 7.29 1.30 -2.67
CA ALA A 84 6.23 2.20 -3.11
C ALA A 84 6.73 3.64 -3.27
N ASP A 85 7.46 4.15 -2.30
CA ASP A 85 8.07 5.48 -2.35
C ASP A 85 9.06 5.63 -3.50
N ALA A 86 9.91 4.65 -3.74
CA ALA A 86 10.86 4.66 -4.84
C ALA A 86 10.16 4.69 -6.20
N LEU A 87 9.10 3.90 -6.36
CA LEU A 87 8.27 3.90 -7.56
C LEU A 87 7.54 5.23 -7.77
N HIS A 88 7.05 5.85 -6.71
CA HIS A 88 6.45 7.20 -6.78
C HIS A 88 7.45 8.27 -7.21
N ARG A 89 8.71 8.14 -6.83
CA ARG A 89 9.79 9.03 -7.27
C ARG A 89 10.28 8.77 -8.69
N GLY A 90 9.77 7.77 -9.36
CA GLY A 90 10.10 7.43 -10.73
C GLY A 90 11.24 6.42 -10.90
N SER A 91 11.62 5.70 -9.83
CA SER A 91 12.57 4.61 -9.92
C SER A 91 12.04 3.47 -10.79
N SER A 92 12.93 2.75 -11.47
CA SER A 92 12.54 1.54 -12.17
C SER A 92 12.05 0.46 -11.21
N TRP A 93 11.23 -0.46 -11.68
CA TRP A 93 10.75 -1.59 -10.89
C TRP A 93 11.90 -2.35 -10.22
N LYS A 94 12.91 -2.68 -11.00
CA LYS A 94 14.09 -3.40 -10.52
C LYS A 94 14.86 -2.62 -9.45
N ASP A 95 15.09 -1.34 -9.67
CA ASP A 95 15.88 -0.50 -8.76
C ASP A 95 15.14 -0.25 -7.45
N ALA A 96 13.83 -0.05 -7.50
CA ALA A 96 12.99 0.13 -6.32
C ALA A 96 13.07 -1.08 -5.37
N TRP A 97 12.99 -2.29 -5.92
CA TRP A 97 13.07 -3.53 -5.13
C TRP A 97 14.48 -3.83 -4.65
N ASN A 98 15.51 -3.51 -5.43
CA ASN A 98 16.90 -3.74 -5.04
C ASN A 98 17.37 -2.76 -3.95
N ALA A 99 16.85 -1.55 -3.94
CA ALA A 99 17.21 -0.52 -2.95
C ALA A 99 16.49 -0.72 -1.59
N ALA A 100 15.36 -1.41 -1.57
CA ALA A 100 14.59 -1.65 -0.35
C ALA A 100 15.25 -2.74 0.51
N ASP A 101 15.27 -2.50 1.81
CA ASP A 101 15.75 -3.48 2.80
C ASP A 101 14.56 -4.23 3.41
N PHE A 102 14.55 -5.53 3.23
CA PHE A 102 13.52 -6.43 3.76
C PHE A 102 14.02 -7.27 4.94
N GLY A 103 15.26 -7.10 5.37
CA GLY A 103 15.84 -7.89 6.47
C GLY A 103 15.74 -9.41 6.19
N ASP A 104 15.16 -10.15 7.13
CA ASP A 104 15.01 -11.61 7.01
C ASP A 104 13.98 -12.06 5.96
N TYR A 105 13.25 -11.11 5.36
CA TYR A 105 12.21 -11.38 4.36
C TYR A 105 12.69 -11.22 2.91
N ALA A 106 14.00 -11.31 2.67
CA ALA A 106 14.57 -11.15 1.33
C ALA A 106 14.00 -12.15 0.31
N GLU A 107 13.81 -13.40 0.70
CA GLU A 107 13.19 -14.42 -0.14
C GLU A 107 11.72 -14.11 -0.43
N THR A 108 10.97 -13.74 0.59
CA THR A 108 9.55 -13.32 0.46
C THR A 108 9.43 -12.14 -0.49
N SER A 109 10.31 -11.15 -0.38
CA SER A 109 10.32 -9.97 -1.25
C SER A 109 10.60 -10.34 -2.71
N ALA A 110 11.50 -11.28 -2.96
CA ALA A 110 11.80 -11.76 -4.31
C ALA A 110 10.60 -12.44 -4.98
N ILE A 111 9.84 -13.23 -4.22
CA ILE A 111 8.61 -13.87 -4.71
C ILE A 111 7.54 -12.81 -5.00
N LEU A 112 7.32 -11.86 -4.08
CA LEU A 112 6.34 -10.77 -4.27
C LEU A 112 6.68 -9.93 -5.50
N ARG A 113 7.94 -9.59 -5.69
CA ARG A 113 8.43 -8.87 -6.87
C ARG A 113 8.04 -9.59 -8.15
N GLY A 114 8.31 -10.89 -8.24
CA GLY A 114 7.98 -11.70 -9.43
C GLY A 114 6.48 -11.81 -9.68
N VAL A 115 5.67 -11.94 -8.64
CA VAL A 115 4.20 -12.03 -8.74
C VAL A 115 3.58 -10.69 -9.16
N LEU A 116 4.12 -9.58 -8.69
CA LEU A 116 3.57 -8.24 -8.97
C LEU A 116 4.08 -7.62 -10.28
N GLU A 117 5.22 -8.08 -10.79
CA GLU A 117 5.82 -7.53 -12.02
C GLU A 117 4.86 -7.50 -13.22
N PRO A 118 4.07 -8.56 -13.51
CA PRO A 118 3.08 -8.50 -14.59
C PRO A 118 2.00 -7.44 -14.38
N SER A 119 1.59 -7.22 -13.13
CA SER A 119 0.59 -6.19 -12.80
C SER A 119 1.16 -4.79 -12.98
N TRP A 120 2.41 -4.59 -12.61
CA TRP A 120 3.14 -3.34 -12.83
C TRP A 120 3.29 -3.06 -14.33
N THR A 121 3.76 -4.01 -15.11
CA THR A 121 3.99 -3.86 -16.54
C THR A 121 2.70 -3.56 -17.31
N ARG A 122 1.59 -4.20 -16.94
CA ARG A 122 0.29 -3.93 -17.55
C ARG A 122 -0.29 -2.58 -17.14
N GLY A 123 -0.07 -2.16 -15.89
CA GLY A 123 -0.55 -0.88 -15.38
C GLY A 123 0.24 0.32 -15.90
N VAL A 124 1.51 0.12 -16.22
CA VAL A 124 2.39 1.13 -16.82
C VAL A 124 2.29 1.13 -18.35
N SER A 125 1.65 0.11 -18.92
CA SER A 125 1.42 0.13 -20.37
C SER A 125 0.72 1.45 -20.71
N PRO A 126 1.42 2.41 -21.31
CA PRO A 126 0.73 3.59 -21.79
C PRO A 126 -0.36 3.06 -22.69
N ILE A 127 -1.50 3.65 -22.63
CA ILE A 127 -2.51 3.52 -23.65
C ILE A 127 -1.78 3.94 -24.93
N GLY A 128 -1.04 3.00 -25.47
CA GLY A 128 -0.42 3.17 -26.74
C GLY A 128 -1.53 3.18 -27.74
N LEU A 129 -1.93 4.36 -28.08
CA LEU A 129 -2.55 4.63 -29.39
C LEU A 129 -3.62 3.64 -29.84
#